data_a4dfec38565eed5d80ffe37175a08234
#
_entry.id   a4dfec38565eed5d80ffe37175a08234
#
_cell.length_a   1.000
_cell.length_b   1.000
_cell.length_c   1.000
_cell.angle_alpha   90.00
_cell.angle_beta   90.00
_cell.angle_gamma   90.00
#
_symmetry.space_group_name_H-M   'P 1'
#
loop_
_entity.id
_entity.type
_entity.pdbx_description
1 polymer ?
#
loop_
_entity_poly.entity_id
_entity_poly.type
_entity_poly.pdbx_seq_one_letter_code
_entity_poly.pdbx_strand_id
1 'polypeptide(L)'
;MEEVQKKPNRKLKIAFFSLLIAFVVLGAACFCIVKAALNNIYEGRVEIVSAPVEALAHLALPQPTPDPFVEALRTDIDYYETGEIQAVPIYEQKKIDKYIYTILVVVQNGSTASEERQTDMIFLVSYNQLLYKFTVVAIPRDTLVPVEGYGWKRISAAYALGGIGLLTNTINSAFGLDVQDYVYIGIDELADLADGVNGIPATLSEAEAAYLNSQLGCSLSAGRQQLTGEQAVAYLLDRTSDEKGDLGRSETQLEVVHDTFFYLQDSFEKDYLYPFMVLVFQGIRTNFEFEALVDLGHEVAVADYLDYRSVRLPYPDSYSEIAFDGGYGILPEFEKNRILLAQDLYGKES
;
A
#
# COMPACT_ATOMS: atom_id res chain seq x y z
N MET A 1 -56.20 35.11 24.04
CA MET A 1 -55.79 34.55 22.73
C MET A 1 -55.28 33.12 23.01
N GLU A 2 -56.17 32.13 22.83
CA GLU A 2 -55.79 30.70 23.00
C GLU A 2 -55.07 30.23 21.75
N GLU A 3 -53.87 29.75 21.95
CA GLU A 3 -53.09 29.07 20.91
C GLU A 3 -53.69 27.66 20.67
N VAL A 4 -54.35 27.48 19.53
CA VAL A 4 -54.86 26.20 19.09
C VAL A 4 -53.71 25.31 18.70
N GLN A 5 -53.26 24.43 19.58
CA GLN A 5 -52.32 23.33 19.25
C GLN A 5 -52.95 22.41 18.20
N LYS A 6 -52.53 22.55 16.94
CA LYS A 6 -52.89 21.63 15.86
C LYS A 6 -52.34 20.23 16.15
N LYS A 7 -53.22 19.27 16.47
CA LYS A 7 -52.85 17.85 16.58
C LYS A 7 -52.21 17.38 15.28
N PRO A 8 -51.01 16.75 15.30
CA PRO A 8 -50.33 16.29 14.10
C PRO A 8 -51.18 15.25 13.34
N ASN A 9 -51.29 15.50 12.03
CA ASN A 9 -52.14 14.70 11.13
C ASN A 9 -51.68 13.22 11.12
N ARG A 10 -52.61 12.32 11.45
CA ARG A 10 -52.36 10.86 11.55
C ARG A 10 -51.78 10.29 10.25
N LYS A 11 -52.15 10.84 9.10
CA LYS A 11 -51.60 10.45 7.78
C LYS A 11 -50.12 10.84 7.65
N LEU A 12 -49.72 11.97 8.21
CA LEU A 12 -48.34 12.43 8.19
C LEU A 12 -47.43 11.55 9.07
N LYS A 13 -47.93 11.11 10.21
CA LYS A 13 -47.24 10.15 11.11
C LYS A 13 -47.08 8.79 10.44
N ILE A 14 -48.08 8.26 9.77
CA ILE A 14 -48.02 6.99 9.05
C ILE A 14 -47.01 7.09 7.88
N ALA A 15 -47.02 8.18 7.10
CA ALA A 15 -46.09 8.42 6.04
C ALA A 15 -44.64 8.51 6.56
N PHE A 16 -44.41 9.21 7.69
CA PHE A 16 -43.09 9.31 8.31
C PHE A 16 -42.59 7.96 8.81
N PHE A 17 -43.44 7.16 9.48
CA PHE A 17 -43.08 5.81 9.92
C PHE A 17 -42.83 4.85 8.75
N SER A 18 -43.59 4.96 7.66
CA SER A 18 -43.36 4.15 6.45
C SER A 18 -42.04 4.53 5.77
N LEU A 19 -41.69 5.82 5.74
CA LEU A 19 -40.42 6.30 5.22
C LEU A 19 -39.24 5.85 6.10
N LEU A 20 -39.40 5.90 7.42
CA LEU A 20 -38.40 5.42 8.37
C LEU A 20 -38.15 3.91 8.25
N ILE A 21 -39.24 3.11 8.10
CA ILE A 21 -39.13 1.67 7.88
C ILE A 21 -38.46 1.37 6.54
N ALA A 22 -38.81 2.10 5.47
CA ALA A 22 -38.16 1.97 4.17
C ALA A 22 -36.65 2.30 4.27
N PHE A 23 -36.27 3.32 5.03
CA PHE A 23 -34.89 3.71 5.25
C PHE A 23 -34.09 2.64 6.04
N VAL A 24 -34.72 2.05 7.07
CA VAL A 24 -34.13 0.96 7.87
C VAL A 24 -33.97 -0.31 7.02
N VAL A 25 -34.96 -0.65 6.20
CA VAL A 25 -34.92 -1.82 5.29
C VAL A 25 -33.87 -1.60 4.18
N LEU A 26 -33.78 -0.39 3.63
CA LEU A 26 -32.74 -0.03 2.64
C LEU A 26 -31.34 -0.07 3.26
N GLY A 27 -31.19 0.45 4.48
CA GLY A 27 -29.95 0.38 5.24
C GLY A 27 -29.53 -1.06 5.56
N ALA A 28 -30.47 -1.92 5.95
CA ALA A 28 -30.21 -3.34 6.18
C ALA A 28 -29.86 -4.09 4.88
N ALA A 29 -30.52 -3.77 3.77
CA ALA A 29 -30.20 -4.33 2.46
C ALA A 29 -28.82 -3.88 1.98
N CYS A 30 -28.47 -2.59 2.13
CA CYS A 30 -27.13 -2.07 1.87
C CYS A 30 -26.08 -2.75 2.75
N PHE A 31 -26.35 -2.93 4.03
CA PHE A 31 -25.46 -3.65 4.95
C PHE A 31 -25.24 -5.11 4.51
N CYS A 32 -26.30 -5.82 4.08
CA CYS A 32 -26.18 -7.19 3.57
C CYS A 32 -25.38 -7.26 2.26
N ILE A 33 -25.53 -6.29 1.36
CA ILE A 33 -24.77 -6.21 0.09
C ILE A 33 -23.31 -5.92 0.39
N VAL A 34 -23.02 -4.94 1.25
CA VAL A 34 -21.67 -4.63 1.70
C VAL A 34 -21.03 -5.83 2.38
N LYS A 35 -21.75 -6.51 3.30
CA LYS A 35 -21.25 -7.71 3.96
C LYS A 35 -21.00 -8.87 3.00
N ALA A 36 -21.81 -9.05 1.96
CA ALA A 36 -21.60 -10.07 0.92
C ALA A 36 -20.38 -9.73 0.04
N ALA A 37 -20.21 -8.45 -0.34
CA ALA A 37 -19.02 -7.98 -1.06
C ALA A 37 -17.76 -8.18 -0.22
N LEU A 38 -17.82 -7.88 1.08
CA LEU A 38 -16.73 -8.07 2.02
C LEU A 38 -16.33 -9.54 2.19
N ASN A 39 -17.29 -10.47 2.23
CA ASN A 39 -16.96 -11.89 2.31
C ASN A 39 -16.11 -12.35 1.11
N ASN A 40 -16.31 -11.77 -0.08
CA ASN A 40 -15.49 -12.08 -1.25
C ASN A 40 -14.06 -11.51 -1.14
N ILE A 41 -13.88 -10.40 -0.43
CA ILE A 41 -12.56 -9.79 -0.15
C ILE A 41 -11.75 -10.64 0.83
N TYR A 42 -12.44 -11.35 1.74
CA TYR A 42 -11.84 -12.21 2.76
C TYR A 42 -11.45 -13.62 2.27
N GLU A 43 -11.79 -13.99 1.05
CA GLU A 43 -11.33 -15.26 0.47
C GLU A 43 -9.82 -15.20 0.19
N GLY A 44 -9.04 -15.95 0.95
CA GLY A 44 -7.59 -16.05 0.80
C GLY A 44 -6.76 -15.29 1.84
N ARG A 45 -7.30 -15.06 3.04
CA ARG A 45 -6.51 -14.52 4.17
C ARG A 45 -5.25 -15.34 4.40
N VAL A 46 -4.12 -14.65 4.45
CA VAL A 46 -2.89 -15.25 4.96
C VAL A 46 -3.00 -15.35 6.49
N GLU A 47 -2.76 -16.53 7.02
CA GLU A 47 -2.82 -16.77 8.45
C GLU A 47 -1.69 -16.02 9.16
N ILE A 48 -1.98 -15.42 10.33
CA ILE A 48 -0.98 -14.83 11.21
C ILE A 48 -0.63 -15.88 12.26
N VAL A 49 0.62 -16.28 12.29
CA VAL A 49 1.14 -17.30 13.21
C VAL A 49 2.37 -16.81 13.98
N SER A 50 2.65 -17.45 15.10
CA SER A 50 3.87 -17.17 15.86
C SER A 50 5.11 -17.58 15.04
N ALA A 51 6.11 -16.69 14.97
CA ALA A 51 7.34 -16.97 14.24
C ALA A 51 8.06 -18.22 14.80
N PRO A 52 8.53 -19.14 13.96
CA PRO A 52 9.39 -20.22 14.40
C PRO A 52 10.66 -19.65 15.05
N VAL A 53 11.06 -20.19 16.19
CA VAL A 53 12.26 -19.70 16.92
C VAL A 53 13.53 -19.80 16.06
N GLU A 54 13.58 -20.77 15.17
CA GLU A 54 14.69 -21.00 14.24
C GLU A 54 14.76 -19.95 13.12
N ALA A 55 13.63 -19.40 12.70
CA ALA A 55 13.55 -18.37 11.66
C ALA A 55 14.24 -17.07 12.09
N LEU A 56 14.14 -16.70 13.36
CA LEU A 56 14.75 -15.49 13.90
C LEU A 56 16.27 -15.60 14.09
N ALA A 57 16.80 -16.80 14.27
CA ALA A 57 18.22 -17.03 14.48
C ALA A 57 19.09 -16.79 13.24
N HIS A 58 18.50 -16.90 12.04
CA HIS A 58 19.20 -16.74 10.76
C HIS A 58 19.16 -15.31 10.20
N LEU A 59 18.43 -14.41 10.84
CA LEU A 59 18.26 -13.03 10.43
C LEU A 59 19.31 -12.08 11.05
N ALA A 60 20.42 -12.63 11.57
CA ALA A 60 21.56 -11.81 11.97
C ALA A 60 22.03 -10.99 10.73
N LEU A 61 21.86 -9.68 10.80
CA LEU A 61 22.31 -8.78 9.74
C LEU A 61 23.84 -8.93 9.58
N PRO A 62 24.33 -9.22 8.36
CA PRO A 62 25.76 -9.31 8.13
C PRO A 62 26.39 -7.95 8.37
N GLN A 63 27.54 -7.94 9.03
CA GLN A 63 28.38 -6.75 9.12
C GLN A 63 28.88 -6.43 7.69
N PRO A 64 28.93 -5.16 7.29
CA PRO A 64 29.33 -4.78 5.93
C PRO A 64 30.81 -5.04 5.72
N THR A 65 31.15 -6.18 5.13
CA THR A 65 32.47 -6.45 4.56
C THR A 65 32.30 -6.65 3.07
N PRO A 66 33.03 -5.89 2.21
CA PRO A 66 32.72 -5.82 0.77
C PRO A 66 32.91 -7.11 -0.03
N ASP A 67 33.86 -7.97 0.30
CA ASP A 67 34.26 -9.10 -0.55
C ASP A 67 33.52 -10.45 -0.30
N PRO A 68 33.27 -10.92 0.92
CA PRO A 68 32.51 -12.16 1.14
C PRO A 68 31.04 -12.02 0.80
N PHE A 69 30.53 -10.78 0.82
CA PHE A 69 29.13 -10.45 0.57
C PHE A 69 28.73 -10.63 -0.89
N VAL A 70 29.58 -10.16 -1.83
CA VAL A 70 29.33 -10.29 -3.27
C VAL A 70 29.37 -11.76 -3.71
N GLU A 71 30.17 -12.62 -3.05
CA GLU A 71 30.24 -14.04 -3.38
C GLU A 71 29.07 -14.85 -2.83
N ALA A 72 28.57 -14.50 -1.65
CA ALA A 72 27.34 -15.08 -1.08
C ALA A 72 26.08 -14.74 -1.89
N LEU A 73 26.09 -13.61 -2.61
CA LEU A 73 24.98 -13.18 -3.48
C LEU A 73 24.92 -13.96 -4.80
N ARG A 74 25.98 -14.68 -5.18
CA ARG A 74 26.08 -15.37 -6.48
C ARG A 74 25.55 -16.80 -6.51
N THR A 75 25.19 -17.38 -5.37
CA THR A 75 25.03 -18.84 -5.28
C THR A 75 23.65 -19.43 -5.47
N ASP A 76 22.57 -18.67 -5.67
CA ASP A 76 21.21 -19.24 -5.76
C ASP A 76 20.36 -18.71 -6.91
N ILE A 77 20.83 -18.85 -8.16
CA ILE A 77 20.06 -18.46 -9.37
C ILE A 77 19.01 -19.52 -9.78
N ASP A 78 19.10 -20.75 -9.29
CA ASP A 78 18.39 -21.91 -9.89
C ASP A 78 16.98 -22.19 -9.34
N TYR A 79 16.36 -21.32 -8.51
CA TYR A 79 15.10 -21.66 -7.83
C TYR A 79 13.82 -21.12 -8.47
N TYR A 80 13.87 -20.56 -9.68
CA TYR A 80 12.69 -20.06 -10.38
C TYR A 80 11.93 -21.11 -11.20
N GLU A 81 12.21 -22.41 -11.03
CA GLU A 81 11.47 -23.44 -11.76
C GLU A 81 10.14 -23.80 -11.08
N THR A 82 9.07 -23.37 -11.74
CA THR A 82 7.75 -24.02 -11.84
C THR A 82 7.19 -24.69 -10.59
N GLY A 83 6.77 -23.91 -9.58
CA GLY A 83 5.97 -24.41 -8.47
C GLY A 83 4.83 -23.48 -8.11
N GLU A 84 3.72 -23.99 -7.63
CA GLU A 84 2.74 -23.18 -6.89
C GLU A 84 3.47 -22.48 -5.76
N ILE A 85 3.20 -21.16 -5.58
CA ILE A 85 3.77 -20.42 -4.45
C ILE A 85 3.33 -21.12 -3.18
N GLN A 86 4.28 -21.63 -2.40
CA GLN A 86 3.98 -22.10 -1.06
C GLN A 86 3.82 -20.86 -0.18
N ALA A 87 2.58 -20.45 0.07
CA ALA A 87 2.29 -19.28 0.86
C ALA A 87 2.89 -19.41 2.26
N VAL A 88 3.70 -18.44 2.64
CA VAL A 88 4.26 -18.32 3.99
C VAL A 88 3.26 -17.50 4.84
N PRO A 89 2.92 -17.95 6.06
CA PRO A 89 2.06 -17.17 6.95
C PRO A 89 2.78 -15.89 7.42
N ILE A 90 2.02 -14.88 7.79
CA ILE A 90 2.56 -13.69 8.49
C ILE A 90 2.88 -14.10 9.93
N TYR A 91 4.10 -13.83 10.38
CA TYR A 91 4.49 -14.11 11.76
C TYR A 91 3.93 -13.05 12.70
N GLU A 92 3.30 -13.51 13.77
CA GLU A 92 2.79 -12.62 14.82
C GLU A 92 3.92 -11.76 15.40
N GLN A 93 3.73 -10.46 15.39
CA GLN A 93 4.66 -9.49 15.95
C GLN A 93 4.07 -8.88 17.22
N LYS A 94 4.95 -8.62 18.20
CA LYS A 94 4.54 -7.82 19.35
C LYS A 94 4.42 -6.36 18.91
N LYS A 95 3.25 -5.75 19.12
CA LYS A 95 3.02 -4.33 18.83
C LYS A 95 4.08 -3.46 19.51
N ILE A 96 4.78 -2.65 18.70
CA ILE A 96 5.78 -1.66 19.15
C ILE A 96 5.06 -0.51 19.87
N ASP A 97 3.98 -0.04 19.27
CA ASP A 97 3.10 0.98 19.87
C ASP A 97 1.64 0.72 19.46
N LYS A 98 0.74 0.71 20.46
CA LYS A 98 -0.68 0.41 20.24
C LYS A 98 -1.47 1.54 19.57
N TYR A 99 -0.91 2.75 19.53
CA TYR A 99 -1.54 3.92 18.91
C TYR A 99 -1.04 4.15 17.48
N ILE A 100 -0.21 3.24 16.96
CA ILE A 100 0.34 3.34 15.62
C ILE A 100 -0.12 2.13 14.82
N TYR A 101 -0.79 2.41 13.70
CA TYR A 101 -1.22 1.42 12.74
C TYR A 101 -0.34 1.52 11.51
N THR A 102 0.36 0.44 11.17
CA THR A 102 1.17 0.35 9.97
C THR A 102 0.68 -0.81 9.12
N ILE A 103 0.34 -0.52 7.89
CA ILE A 103 -0.22 -1.46 6.91
C ILE A 103 0.76 -1.56 5.75
N LEU A 104 0.99 -2.77 5.26
CA LEU A 104 1.72 -3.01 4.01
C LEU A 104 0.75 -2.89 2.83
N VAL A 105 1.03 -1.99 1.90
CA VAL A 105 0.27 -1.86 0.64
C VAL A 105 1.15 -2.34 -0.51
N VAL A 106 0.63 -3.29 -1.28
CA VAL A 106 1.36 -3.91 -2.39
C VAL A 106 0.54 -3.79 -3.67
N VAL A 107 1.19 -3.34 -4.73
CA VAL A 107 0.61 -3.39 -6.08
C VAL A 107 1.43 -4.37 -6.93
N GLN A 108 0.71 -5.22 -7.65
CA GLN A 108 1.34 -6.27 -8.47
C GLN A 108 0.59 -6.48 -9.78
N ASN A 109 1.35 -6.68 -10.85
CA ASN A 109 0.82 -7.16 -12.10
C ASN A 109 0.35 -8.61 -11.94
N GLY A 110 -0.96 -8.87 -12.06
CA GLY A 110 -1.60 -10.17 -11.81
C GLY A 110 -1.17 -11.36 -12.70
N SER A 111 0.01 -11.27 -13.32
CA SER A 111 0.58 -12.34 -14.14
C SER A 111 0.79 -13.62 -13.33
N THR A 112 0.52 -14.77 -13.98
CA THR A 112 0.76 -16.11 -13.40
C THR A 112 2.17 -16.62 -13.64
N ALA A 113 2.97 -15.93 -14.48
CA ALA A 113 4.34 -16.30 -14.76
C ALA A 113 5.26 -15.96 -13.57
N SER A 114 6.16 -16.87 -13.19
CA SER A 114 6.97 -16.73 -11.97
C SER A 114 7.85 -15.49 -11.94
N GLU A 115 8.41 -15.07 -13.09
CA GLU A 115 9.23 -13.87 -13.20
C GLU A 115 8.41 -12.58 -13.14
N GLU A 116 7.12 -12.64 -13.49
CA GLU A 116 6.18 -11.53 -13.50
C GLU A 116 5.38 -11.40 -12.19
N ARG A 117 5.53 -12.33 -11.23
CA ARG A 117 4.88 -12.28 -9.92
C ARG A 117 5.57 -11.35 -8.91
N GLN A 118 6.63 -10.65 -9.31
CA GLN A 118 7.28 -9.68 -8.44
C GLN A 118 6.37 -8.48 -8.22
N THR A 119 6.47 -7.89 -7.03
CA THR A 119 5.74 -6.66 -6.72
C THR A 119 6.30 -5.47 -7.48
N ASP A 120 5.43 -4.62 -8.00
CA ASP A 120 5.81 -3.40 -8.73
C ASP A 120 5.90 -2.18 -7.82
N MET A 121 5.01 -2.10 -6.82
CA MET A 121 5.01 -1.05 -5.82
C MET A 121 4.85 -1.67 -4.44
N ILE A 122 5.62 -1.17 -3.48
CA ILE A 122 5.61 -1.61 -2.08
C ILE A 122 5.59 -0.35 -1.22
N PHE A 123 4.51 -0.17 -0.45
CA PHE A 123 4.37 0.93 0.48
C PHE A 123 4.10 0.44 1.89
N LEU A 124 4.60 1.18 2.87
CA LEU A 124 4.06 1.15 4.22
C LEU A 124 3.23 2.41 4.42
N VAL A 125 2.03 2.24 4.89
CA VAL A 125 1.14 3.33 5.27
C VAL A 125 0.95 3.28 6.77
N SER A 126 1.38 4.31 7.46
CA SER A 126 1.36 4.37 8.91
C SER A 126 0.58 5.58 9.41
N TYR A 127 -0.28 5.35 10.38
CA TYR A 127 -1.01 6.40 11.08
C TYR A 127 -0.71 6.37 12.57
N ASN A 128 -0.15 7.46 13.06
CA ASN A 128 0.10 7.70 14.48
C ASN A 128 -1.04 8.55 15.06
N GLN A 129 -1.95 7.92 15.78
CA GLN A 129 -3.14 8.55 16.37
C GLN A 129 -2.80 9.64 17.39
N LEU A 130 -1.67 9.53 18.10
CA LEU A 130 -1.29 10.51 19.11
C LEU A 130 -0.74 11.79 18.50
N LEU A 131 -0.08 11.69 17.36
CA LEU A 131 0.54 12.81 16.66
C LEU A 131 -0.31 13.32 15.48
N TYR A 132 -1.42 12.65 15.16
CA TYR A 132 -2.20 12.87 13.94
C TYR A 132 -1.31 12.86 12.69
N LYS A 133 -0.32 11.95 12.69
CA LYS A 133 0.70 11.86 11.66
C LYS A 133 0.41 10.69 10.73
N PHE A 134 0.31 11.00 9.44
CA PHE A 134 0.12 10.03 8.38
C PHE A 134 1.42 9.93 7.56
N THR A 135 2.05 8.77 7.59
CA THR A 135 3.34 8.56 6.93
C THR A 135 3.21 7.51 5.85
N VAL A 136 3.59 7.86 4.62
CA VAL A 136 3.70 6.93 3.50
C VAL A 136 5.18 6.68 3.21
N VAL A 137 5.57 5.41 3.21
CA VAL A 137 6.94 4.97 2.97
C VAL A 137 6.97 4.12 1.71
N ALA A 138 7.65 4.56 0.66
CA ALA A 138 7.88 3.73 -0.53
C ALA A 138 9.16 2.91 -0.36
N ILE A 139 9.09 1.62 -0.69
CA ILE A 139 10.24 0.72 -0.71
C ILE A 139 10.52 0.35 -2.16
N PRO A 140 11.64 0.84 -2.76
CA PRO A 140 12.03 0.48 -4.11
C PRO A 140 12.13 -1.04 -4.27
N ARG A 141 11.60 -1.58 -5.35
CA ARG A 141 11.53 -3.04 -5.57
C ARG A 141 12.89 -3.72 -5.65
N ASP A 142 13.93 -2.97 -6.03
CA ASP A 142 15.30 -3.46 -6.15
C ASP A 142 16.11 -3.33 -4.85
N THR A 143 15.46 -2.98 -3.72
CA THR A 143 16.07 -2.98 -2.39
C THR A 143 16.50 -4.38 -2.00
N LEU A 144 17.78 -4.54 -1.65
CA LEU A 144 18.36 -5.83 -1.25
C LEU A 144 18.10 -6.10 0.22
N VAL A 145 17.55 -7.27 0.50
CA VAL A 145 17.18 -7.71 1.85
C VAL A 145 17.49 -9.19 2.02
N PRO A 146 17.77 -9.65 3.26
CA PRO A 146 17.82 -11.08 3.55
C PRO A 146 16.38 -11.62 3.58
N VAL A 147 16.08 -12.58 2.70
CA VAL A 147 14.79 -13.29 2.64
C VAL A 147 14.95 -14.64 3.30
N GLU A 148 14.10 -14.94 4.28
CA GLU A 148 14.16 -16.19 5.05
C GLU A 148 14.06 -17.40 4.12
N GLY A 149 14.97 -18.34 4.24
CA GLY A 149 15.04 -19.57 3.41
C GLY A 149 15.64 -19.37 2.01
N TYR A 150 15.85 -18.10 1.57
CA TYR A 150 16.27 -17.80 0.20
C TYR A 150 17.52 -16.92 0.10
N GLY A 151 18.09 -16.49 1.26
CA GLY A 151 19.26 -15.63 1.28
C GLY A 151 18.96 -14.21 0.80
N TRP A 152 19.98 -13.54 0.25
CA TRP A 152 19.84 -12.18 -0.23
C TRP A 152 19.09 -12.13 -1.57
N LYS A 153 18.05 -11.30 -1.63
CA LYS A 153 17.22 -11.08 -2.82
C LYS A 153 16.81 -9.61 -2.92
N ARG A 154 16.34 -9.20 -4.10
CA ARG A 154 15.54 -7.98 -4.21
C ARG A 154 14.24 -8.18 -3.43
N ILE A 155 13.78 -7.16 -2.72
CA ILE A 155 12.58 -7.25 -1.87
C ILE A 155 11.34 -7.68 -2.67
N SER A 156 11.24 -7.26 -3.94
CA SER A 156 10.15 -7.66 -4.83
C SER A 156 10.07 -9.18 -5.06
N ALA A 157 11.20 -9.88 -4.97
CA ALA A 157 11.24 -11.33 -5.12
C ALA A 157 10.62 -12.07 -3.93
N ALA A 158 10.58 -11.48 -2.73
CA ALA A 158 10.00 -12.12 -1.56
C ALA A 158 8.53 -12.48 -1.77
N TYR A 159 7.77 -11.62 -2.45
CA TYR A 159 6.38 -11.93 -2.81
C TYR A 159 6.28 -13.12 -3.77
N ALA A 160 7.12 -13.17 -4.79
CA ALA A 160 7.13 -14.28 -5.76
C ALA A 160 7.51 -15.62 -5.11
N LEU A 161 8.36 -15.60 -4.07
CA LEU A 161 8.88 -16.78 -3.38
C LEU A 161 7.93 -17.34 -2.32
N GLY A 162 7.19 -16.51 -1.60
CA GLY A 162 6.35 -16.95 -0.49
C GLY A 162 5.10 -16.10 -0.23
N GLY A 163 4.68 -15.31 -1.22
CA GLY A 163 3.49 -14.47 -1.15
C GLY A 163 3.63 -13.28 -0.21
N ILE A 164 2.48 -12.72 0.15
CA ILE A 164 2.40 -11.51 1.00
C ILE A 164 3.03 -11.76 2.38
N GLY A 165 2.91 -12.96 2.92
CA GLY A 165 3.45 -13.28 4.24
C GLY A 165 4.96 -13.24 4.27
N LEU A 166 5.65 -13.85 3.29
CA LEU A 166 7.12 -13.79 3.23
C LEU A 166 7.60 -12.36 3.01
N LEU A 167 6.91 -11.57 2.16
CA LEU A 167 7.25 -10.17 1.96
C LEU A 167 7.09 -9.38 3.26
N THR A 168 5.96 -9.53 3.98
CA THR A 168 5.71 -8.84 5.26
C THR A 168 6.76 -9.22 6.31
N ASN A 169 7.06 -10.53 6.46
CA ASN A 169 8.05 -11.00 7.41
C ASN A 169 9.46 -10.47 7.07
N THR A 170 9.80 -10.41 5.78
CA THR A 170 11.06 -9.84 5.30
C THR A 170 11.18 -8.35 5.64
N ILE A 171 10.12 -7.56 5.40
CA ILE A 171 10.10 -6.13 5.74
C ILE A 171 10.24 -5.92 7.25
N ASN A 172 9.47 -6.66 8.06
CA ASN A 172 9.53 -6.57 9.52
C ASN A 172 10.94 -6.87 10.03
N SER A 173 11.53 -7.93 9.55
CA SER A 173 12.88 -8.34 9.95
C SER A 173 13.94 -7.34 9.49
N ALA A 174 13.90 -6.91 8.22
CA ALA A 174 14.89 -6.00 7.67
C ALA A 174 14.87 -4.63 8.34
N PHE A 175 13.68 -4.10 8.66
CA PHE A 175 13.51 -2.73 9.12
C PHE A 175 13.03 -2.59 10.57
N GLY A 176 12.85 -3.70 11.30
CA GLY A 176 12.49 -3.69 12.71
C GLY A 176 11.05 -3.21 12.95
N LEU A 177 10.11 -3.69 12.15
CA LEU A 177 8.69 -3.31 12.19
C LEU A 177 7.81 -4.42 12.77
N ASP A 178 6.54 -4.08 13.03
CA ASP A 178 5.51 -4.98 13.56
C ASP A 178 4.27 -5.07 12.65
N VAL A 179 4.47 -4.93 11.34
CA VAL A 179 3.39 -4.99 10.35
C VAL A 179 2.76 -6.38 10.32
N GLN A 180 1.44 -6.44 10.42
CA GLN A 180 0.65 -7.68 10.33
C GLN A 180 -0.51 -7.57 9.35
N ASP A 181 -0.90 -6.34 9.03
CA ASP A 181 -2.01 -6.05 8.14
C ASP A 181 -1.50 -5.63 6.77
N TYR A 182 -2.22 -6.03 5.72
CA TYR A 182 -1.85 -5.70 4.36
C TYR A 182 -3.06 -5.32 3.50
N VAL A 183 -2.79 -4.58 2.45
CA VAL A 183 -3.68 -4.34 1.31
C VAL A 183 -2.93 -4.74 0.05
N TYR A 184 -3.53 -5.61 -0.73
CA TYR A 184 -3.06 -6.01 -2.05
C TYR A 184 -3.99 -5.45 -3.12
N ILE A 185 -3.41 -4.86 -4.16
CA ILE A 185 -4.12 -4.27 -5.29
C ILE A 185 -3.50 -4.83 -6.57
N GLY A 186 -4.30 -5.36 -7.46
CA GLY A 186 -3.86 -5.68 -8.81
C GLY A 186 -3.71 -4.42 -9.67
N ILE A 187 -2.94 -4.48 -10.73
CA ILE A 187 -2.73 -3.32 -11.61
C ILE A 187 -4.03 -2.89 -12.29
N ASP A 188 -4.84 -3.83 -12.73
CA ASP A 188 -6.14 -3.53 -13.36
C ASP A 188 -7.09 -2.88 -12.35
N GLU A 189 -7.12 -3.38 -11.12
CA GLU A 189 -7.90 -2.79 -10.03
C GLU A 189 -7.40 -1.39 -9.65
N LEU A 190 -6.08 -1.14 -9.71
CA LEU A 190 -5.51 0.19 -9.50
C LEU A 190 -6.00 1.17 -10.59
N ALA A 191 -6.05 0.74 -11.84
CA ALA A 191 -6.61 1.54 -12.94
C ALA A 191 -8.09 1.87 -12.70
N ASP A 192 -8.88 0.86 -12.34
CA ASP A 192 -10.31 1.04 -12.02
C ASP A 192 -10.53 2.00 -10.84
N LEU A 193 -9.68 1.90 -9.79
CA LEU A 193 -9.70 2.82 -8.65
C LEU A 193 -9.40 4.27 -9.07
N ALA A 194 -8.41 4.46 -9.94
CA ALA A 194 -8.06 5.77 -10.46
C ALA A 194 -9.19 6.37 -11.30
N ASP A 195 -9.81 5.57 -12.18
CA ASP A 195 -10.97 6.02 -12.99
C ASP A 195 -12.20 6.29 -12.10
N GLY A 196 -12.37 5.52 -11.03
CA GLY A 196 -13.46 5.69 -10.07
C GLY A 196 -13.44 7.02 -9.33
N VAL A 197 -12.28 7.69 -9.24
CA VAL A 197 -12.13 9.04 -8.67
C VAL A 197 -11.99 10.12 -9.76
N ASN A 198 -12.39 9.82 -10.99
CA ASN A 198 -12.24 10.68 -12.17
C ASN A 198 -10.78 10.96 -12.56
N GLY A 199 -9.92 9.97 -12.37
CA GLY A 199 -8.51 10.07 -12.64
C GLY A 199 -7.71 10.57 -11.44
N ILE A 200 -6.37 10.46 -11.52
CA ILE A 200 -5.47 10.92 -10.49
C ILE A 200 -4.63 12.11 -10.96
N PRO A 201 -4.36 13.09 -10.09
CA PRO A 201 -3.51 14.22 -10.45
C PRO A 201 -2.05 13.78 -10.52
N ALA A 202 -1.34 14.27 -11.55
CA ALA A 202 0.10 14.12 -11.67
C ALA A 202 0.71 15.35 -12.34
N THR A 203 1.97 15.63 -12.05
CA THR A 203 2.72 16.70 -12.72
C THR A 203 3.78 16.08 -13.61
N LEU A 204 3.54 16.07 -14.91
CA LEU A 204 4.41 15.41 -15.89
C LEU A 204 5.55 16.34 -16.33
N SER A 205 6.74 15.80 -16.46
CA SER A 205 7.83 16.38 -17.26
C SER A 205 7.57 16.20 -18.77
N GLU A 206 8.36 16.86 -19.62
CA GLU A 206 8.30 16.67 -21.07
C GLU A 206 8.63 15.21 -21.46
N ALA A 207 9.57 14.57 -20.78
CA ALA A 207 9.97 13.19 -21.05
C ALA A 207 8.87 12.19 -20.69
N GLU A 208 8.23 12.36 -19.53
CA GLU A 208 7.12 11.51 -19.07
C GLU A 208 5.88 11.66 -19.97
N ALA A 209 5.52 12.90 -20.33
CA ALA A 209 4.42 13.13 -21.27
C ALA A 209 4.72 12.47 -22.63
N ALA A 210 5.94 12.61 -23.15
CA ALA A 210 6.35 11.97 -24.40
C ALA A 210 6.32 10.44 -24.31
N TYR A 211 6.77 9.87 -23.19
CA TYR A 211 6.71 8.44 -22.93
C TYR A 211 5.26 7.94 -22.96
N LEU A 212 4.37 8.53 -22.16
CA LEU A 212 2.95 8.14 -22.11
C LEU A 212 2.27 8.27 -23.47
N ASN A 213 2.53 9.36 -24.20
CA ASN A 213 1.99 9.55 -25.53
C ASN A 213 2.47 8.46 -26.51
N SER A 214 3.72 8.04 -26.40
CA SER A 214 4.28 6.97 -27.25
C SER A 214 3.73 5.59 -26.91
N GLN A 215 3.46 5.31 -25.64
CA GLN A 215 2.97 4.00 -25.17
C GLN A 215 1.46 3.83 -25.43
N LEU A 216 0.68 4.89 -25.18
CA LEU A 216 -0.78 4.81 -25.13
C LEU A 216 -1.46 5.52 -26.32
N GLY A 217 -0.70 6.17 -27.18
CA GLY A 217 -1.28 6.91 -28.31
C GLY A 217 -2.13 8.12 -27.90
N CYS A 218 -1.91 8.65 -26.69
CA CYS A 218 -2.61 9.83 -26.17
C CYS A 218 -1.90 11.15 -26.53
N SER A 219 -2.37 12.28 -25.99
CA SER A 219 -1.85 13.62 -26.27
C SER A 219 -1.72 14.44 -24.99
N LEU A 220 -0.91 13.96 -24.06
CA LEU A 220 -0.59 14.65 -22.80
C LEU A 220 0.50 15.70 -23.04
N SER A 221 0.49 16.74 -22.21
CA SER A 221 1.52 17.78 -22.18
C SER A 221 2.25 17.77 -20.85
N ALA A 222 3.46 18.32 -20.80
CA ALA A 222 4.13 18.59 -19.54
C ALA A 222 3.29 19.51 -18.63
N GLY A 223 3.46 19.39 -17.33
CA GLY A 223 2.71 20.11 -16.31
C GLY A 223 1.62 19.25 -15.65
N ARG A 224 0.75 19.90 -14.87
CA ARG A 224 -0.30 19.20 -14.12
C ARG A 224 -1.35 18.62 -15.06
N GLN A 225 -1.59 17.34 -14.93
CA GLN A 225 -2.56 16.56 -15.70
C GLN A 225 -3.47 15.77 -14.75
N GLN A 226 -4.67 15.39 -15.26
CA GLN A 226 -5.52 14.40 -14.61
C GLN A 226 -5.42 13.13 -15.45
N LEU A 227 -4.75 12.12 -14.92
CA LEU A 227 -4.47 10.87 -15.62
C LEU A 227 -5.63 9.89 -15.47
N THR A 228 -6.06 9.27 -16.56
CA THR A 228 -6.98 8.11 -16.51
C THR A 228 -6.28 6.93 -15.84
N GLY A 229 -7.04 5.89 -15.47
CA GLY A 229 -6.48 4.70 -14.85
C GLY A 229 -5.36 4.06 -15.64
N GLU A 230 -5.55 3.88 -16.95
CA GLU A 230 -4.51 3.33 -17.85
C GLU A 230 -3.25 4.24 -17.89
N GLN A 231 -3.44 5.55 -17.99
CA GLN A 231 -2.34 6.52 -17.99
C GLN A 231 -1.60 6.55 -16.65
N ALA A 232 -2.35 6.47 -15.54
CA ALA A 232 -1.80 6.43 -14.19
C ALA A 232 -0.92 5.19 -13.96
N VAL A 233 -1.41 4.02 -14.35
CA VAL A 233 -0.64 2.77 -14.26
C VAL A 233 0.62 2.84 -15.12
N ALA A 234 0.52 3.30 -16.37
CA ALA A 234 1.69 3.43 -17.25
C ALA A 234 2.72 4.41 -16.67
N TYR A 235 2.26 5.51 -16.06
CA TYR A 235 3.11 6.49 -15.41
C TYR A 235 3.84 5.94 -14.17
N LEU A 236 3.09 5.27 -13.29
CA LEU A 236 3.63 4.70 -12.05
C LEU A 236 4.60 3.54 -12.28
N LEU A 237 4.53 2.88 -13.44
CA LEU A 237 5.41 1.78 -13.84
C LEU A 237 6.59 2.23 -14.73
N ASP A 238 6.62 3.48 -15.18
CA ASP A 238 7.69 3.98 -16.03
C ASP A 238 9.05 3.93 -15.32
N ARG A 239 10.06 3.48 -16.07
CA ARG A 239 11.45 3.36 -15.62
C ARG A 239 12.42 4.07 -16.56
N THR A 240 11.91 4.62 -17.64
CA THR A 240 12.72 5.05 -18.79
C THR A 240 12.83 6.55 -18.92
N SER A 241 11.85 7.29 -18.40
CA SER A 241 11.82 8.76 -18.45
C SER A 241 12.62 9.42 -17.34
N ASP A 242 12.97 8.68 -16.25
CA ASP A 242 13.81 9.18 -15.16
C ASP A 242 15.20 8.52 -15.18
N GLU A 243 16.26 9.35 -15.14
CA GLU A 243 17.65 8.89 -15.08
C GLU A 243 17.98 8.15 -13.76
N LYS A 244 17.19 8.36 -12.70
CA LYS A 244 17.38 7.72 -11.39
C LYS A 244 16.84 6.29 -11.33
N GLY A 245 16.20 5.79 -12.39
CA GLY A 245 15.70 4.41 -12.47
C GLY A 245 14.67 4.07 -11.38
N ASP A 246 14.88 2.98 -10.63
CA ASP A 246 13.93 2.51 -9.60
C ASP A 246 13.76 3.48 -8.42
N LEU A 247 14.80 4.22 -8.08
CA LEU A 247 14.75 5.24 -7.03
C LEU A 247 13.86 6.42 -7.47
N GLY A 248 14.02 6.92 -8.69
CA GLY A 248 13.19 7.98 -9.25
C GLY A 248 11.73 7.54 -9.37
N ARG A 249 11.49 6.32 -9.86
CA ARG A 249 10.14 5.77 -9.92
C ARG A 249 9.46 5.75 -8.54
N SER A 250 10.18 5.38 -7.49
CA SER A 250 9.62 5.39 -6.13
C SER A 250 9.31 6.81 -5.62
N GLU A 251 10.10 7.81 -6.03
CA GLU A 251 9.82 9.22 -5.76
C GLU A 251 8.55 9.67 -6.50
N THR A 252 8.41 9.36 -7.79
CA THR A 252 7.20 9.62 -8.58
C THR A 252 5.96 8.96 -7.96
N GLN A 253 6.07 7.70 -7.52
CA GLN A 253 4.99 6.99 -6.83
C GLN A 253 4.55 7.72 -5.55
N LEU A 254 5.50 8.22 -4.74
CA LEU A 254 5.19 9.00 -3.55
C LEU A 254 4.52 10.34 -3.87
N GLU A 255 4.95 11.04 -4.93
CA GLU A 255 4.33 12.27 -5.38
C GLU A 255 2.87 12.04 -5.83
N VAL A 256 2.63 10.99 -6.59
CA VAL A 256 1.28 10.62 -7.03
C VAL A 256 0.38 10.27 -5.85
N VAL A 257 0.88 9.50 -4.87
CA VAL A 257 0.12 9.18 -3.65
C VAL A 257 -0.19 10.44 -2.86
N HIS A 258 0.78 11.34 -2.69
CA HIS A 258 0.60 12.63 -2.03
C HIS A 258 -0.47 13.48 -2.74
N ASP A 259 -0.31 13.71 -4.04
CA ASP A 259 -1.23 14.54 -4.81
C ASP A 259 -2.64 13.97 -4.85
N THR A 260 -2.76 12.64 -4.96
CA THR A 260 -4.05 11.95 -4.91
C THR A 260 -4.69 12.07 -3.54
N PHE A 261 -3.94 11.94 -2.46
CA PHE A 261 -4.45 12.07 -1.10
C PHE A 261 -5.08 13.45 -0.88
N PHE A 262 -4.37 14.54 -1.21
CA PHE A 262 -4.91 15.90 -1.06
C PHE A 262 -6.02 16.22 -2.06
N TYR A 263 -5.94 15.71 -3.28
CA TYR A 263 -7.03 15.83 -4.25
C TYR A 263 -8.33 15.19 -3.72
N LEU A 264 -8.24 14.00 -3.15
CA LEU A 264 -9.39 13.34 -2.54
C LEU A 264 -9.91 14.12 -1.32
N GLN A 265 -9.04 14.60 -0.45
CA GLN A 265 -9.44 15.39 0.71
C GLN A 265 -10.21 16.66 0.31
N ASP A 266 -9.78 17.35 -0.75
CA ASP A 266 -10.41 18.58 -1.24
C ASP A 266 -11.67 18.33 -2.07
N SER A 267 -11.73 17.20 -2.81
CA SER A 267 -12.76 16.93 -3.81
C SER A 267 -13.89 16.05 -3.29
N PHE A 268 -13.71 15.40 -2.13
CA PHE A 268 -14.69 14.47 -1.62
C PHE A 268 -15.89 15.20 -0.99
N GLU A 269 -16.93 15.45 -1.79
CA GLU A 269 -18.27 15.64 -1.23
C GLU A 269 -18.73 14.34 -0.57
N LYS A 270 -19.34 14.42 0.62
CA LYS A 270 -19.78 13.27 1.44
C LYS A 270 -20.64 12.26 0.66
N ASP A 271 -21.25 12.68 -0.43
CA ASP A 271 -22.12 11.84 -1.27
C ASP A 271 -21.35 10.86 -2.17
N TYR A 272 -20.05 11.09 -2.41
CA TYR A 272 -19.17 10.21 -3.20
C TYR A 272 -18.39 9.20 -2.35
N LEU A 273 -18.32 9.39 -1.03
CA LEU A 273 -17.55 8.51 -0.14
C LEU A 273 -18.02 7.06 -0.23
N TYR A 274 -19.33 6.84 -0.23
CA TYR A 274 -19.88 5.48 -0.25
C TYR A 274 -19.63 4.73 -1.57
N PRO A 275 -19.93 5.29 -2.77
CA PRO A 275 -19.56 4.64 -4.04
C PRO A 275 -18.06 4.35 -4.16
N PHE A 276 -17.21 5.26 -3.70
CA PHE A 276 -15.76 5.07 -3.70
C PHE A 276 -15.34 3.94 -2.76
N MET A 277 -15.86 3.89 -1.54
CA MET A 277 -15.57 2.77 -0.63
C MET A 277 -15.98 1.43 -1.23
N VAL A 278 -17.14 1.33 -1.88
CA VAL A 278 -17.57 0.10 -2.55
C VAL A 278 -16.56 -0.29 -3.64
N LEU A 279 -16.09 0.66 -4.45
CA LEU A 279 -15.10 0.42 -5.49
C LEU A 279 -13.77 -0.05 -4.89
N VAL A 280 -13.27 0.63 -3.85
CA VAL A 280 -12.05 0.22 -3.13
C VAL A 280 -12.19 -1.21 -2.63
N PHE A 281 -13.29 -1.54 -1.96
CA PHE A 281 -13.48 -2.89 -1.41
C PHE A 281 -13.66 -3.98 -2.46
N GLN A 282 -14.07 -3.66 -3.67
CA GLN A 282 -14.14 -4.62 -4.77
C GLN A 282 -12.77 -4.87 -5.42
N GLY A 283 -11.87 -3.88 -5.36
CA GLY A 283 -10.56 -3.90 -6.01
C GLY A 283 -9.39 -4.31 -5.11
N ILE A 284 -9.58 -4.51 -3.80
CA ILE A 284 -8.49 -4.86 -2.88
C ILE A 284 -8.65 -6.25 -2.27
N ARG A 285 -7.53 -6.86 -1.89
CA ARG A 285 -7.48 -8.03 -1.00
C ARG A 285 -6.75 -7.64 0.28
N THR A 286 -7.31 -7.96 1.44
CA THR A 286 -6.76 -7.55 2.73
C THR A 286 -7.10 -8.55 3.83
N ASN A 287 -6.24 -8.63 4.86
CA ASN A 287 -6.57 -9.29 6.12
C ASN A 287 -7.01 -8.29 7.21
N PHE A 288 -7.02 -7.00 6.91
CA PHE A 288 -7.45 -5.96 7.83
C PHE A 288 -8.95 -6.09 8.09
N GLU A 289 -9.38 -6.01 9.36
CA GLU A 289 -10.80 -6.08 9.68
C GLU A 289 -11.52 -4.84 9.15
N PHE A 290 -12.67 -5.07 8.52
CA PHE A 290 -13.42 -4.00 7.86
C PHE A 290 -13.76 -2.83 8.79
N GLU A 291 -14.25 -3.16 10.00
CA GLU A 291 -14.60 -2.15 10.99
C GLU A 291 -13.39 -1.27 11.34
N ALA A 292 -12.23 -1.89 11.55
CA ALA A 292 -11.00 -1.16 11.85
C ALA A 292 -10.53 -0.29 10.67
N LEU A 293 -10.72 -0.75 9.42
CA LEU A 293 -10.38 0.05 8.22
C LEU A 293 -11.33 1.26 8.07
N VAL A 294 -12.62 1.07 8.34
CA VAL A 294 -13.62 2.16 8.33
C VAL A 294 -13.34 3.17 9.43
N ASP A 295 -13.03 2.70 10.64
CA ASP A 295 -12.72 3.57 11.78
C ASP A 295 -11.45 4.39 11.49
N LEU A 296 -10.39 3.77 10.99
CA LEU A 296 -9.16 4.43 10.61
C LEU A 296 -9.40 5.46 9.48
N GLY A 297 -10.15 5.08 8.44
CA GLY A 297 -10.52 5.98 7.35
C GLY A 297 -11.35 7.17 7.83
N HIS A 298 -12.28 6.95 8.76
CA HIS A 298 -13.06 8.01 9.37
C HIS A 298 -12.19 8.96 10.21
N GLU A 299 -11.30 8.44 11.06
CA GLU A 299 -10.38 9.26 11.85
C GLU A 299 -9.52 10.17 10.96
N VAL A 300 -8.97 9.63 9.87
CA VAL A 300 -8.17 10.40 8.90
C VAL A 300 -9.01 11.43 8.16
N ALA A 301 -10.25 11.09 7.77
CA ALA A 301 -11.13 11.97 7.00
C ALA A 301 -11.70 13.15 7.81
N VAL A 302 -11.86 13.00 9.14
CA VAL A 302 -12.42 14.03 10.03
C VAL A 302 -11.36 14.82 10.78
N ALA A 303 -10.08 14.49 10.61
CA ALA A 303 -9.00 15.19 11.25
C ALA A 303 -8.91 16.64 10.72
N ASP A 304 -9.10 17.64 11.59
CA ASP A 304 -8.93 19.06 11.24
C ASP A 304 -7.49 19.41 10.84
N TYR A 305 -6.55 18.61 11.30
CA TYR A 305 -5.13 18.71 10.98
C TYR A 305 -4.54 17.30 10.85
N LEU A 306 -3.82 17.08 9.78
CA LEU A 306 -3.08 15.86 9.53
C LEU A 306 -1.65 16.21 9.11
N ASP A 307 -0.66 15.74 9.88
CA ASP A 307 0.75 15.84 9.50
C ASP A 307 1.06 14.75 8.47
N TYR A 308 0.99 15.09 7.17
CA TYR A 308 1.32 14.17 6.08
C TYR A 308 2.82 14.16 5.82
N ARG A 309 3.42 12.98 5.80
CA ARG A 309 4.81 12.76 5.44
C ARG A 309 4.95 11.62 4.44
N SER A 310 5.76 11.84 3.41
CA SER A 310 6.21 10.79 2.49
C SER A 310 7.71 10.62 2.56
N VAL A 311 8.18 9.38 2.57
CA VAL A 311 9.60 9.05 2.61
C VAL A 311 9.89 7.84 1.74
N ARG A 312 11.09 7.76 1.21
CA ARG A 312 11.61 6.58 0.52
C ARG A 312 12.54 5.80 1.46
N LEU A 313 12.39 4.51 1.50
CA LEU A 313 13.22 3.60 2.29
C LEU A 313 13.99 2.66 1.34
N PRO A 314 15.33 2.72 1.22
CA PRO A 314 16.25 3.44 2.12
C PRO A 314 16.21 4.96 1.96
N TYR A 315 16.47 5.64 3.08
CA TYR A 315 16.59 7.09 3.10
C TYR A 315 17.77 7.58 2.25
N PRO A 316 17.75 8.82 1.74
CA PRO A 316 18.92 9.42 1.12
C PRO A 316 20.17 9.29 1.99
N ASP A 317 21.33 9.07 1.37
CA ASP A 317 22.62 8.90 2.05
C ASP A 317 22.69 7.74 3.07
N SER A 318 21.79 6.73 2.93
CA SER A 318 21.76 5.56 3.83
C SER A 318 21.70 4.23 3.07
N TYR A 319 22.22 4.21 1.85
CA TYR A 319 22.32 3.01 1.01
C TYR A 319 23.53 3.09 0.08
N SER A 320 23.85 1.95 -0.51
CA SER A 320 24.80 1.84 -1.61
C SER A 320 24.15 1.12 -2.78
N GLU A 321 24.46 1.55 -4.00
CA GLU A 321 24.10 0.81 -5.20
C GLU A 321 25.22 -0.18 -5.51
N ILE A 322 24.87 -1.46 -5.65
CA ILE A 322 25.83 -2.53 -5.92
C ILE A 322 25.39 -3.38 -7.12
N ALA A 323 26.36 -3.99 -7.77
CA ALA A 323 26.06 -5.00 -8.80
C ALA A 323 25.42 -6.23 -8.12
N PHE A 324 24.28 -6.67 -8.63
CA PHE A 324 23.53 -7.79 -8.08
C PHE A 324 22.75 -8.51 -9.18
N ASP A 325 22.97 -9.81 -9.32
CA ASP A 325 22.19 -10.71 -10.18
C ASP A 325 22.01 -10.18 -11.63
N GLY A 326 23.12 -9.88 -12.28
CA GLY A 326 23.16 -9.40 -13.66
C GLY A 326 22.67 -7.96 -13.90
N GLY A 327 22.27 -7.25 -12.84
CA GLY A 327 21.86 -5.85 -12.84
C GLY A 327 22.49 -5.09 -11.68
N TYR A 328 21.69 -4.24 -11.04
CA TYR A 328 22.10 -3.59 -9.80
C TYR A 328 21.02 -3.76 -8.71
N GLY A 329 21.40 -3.51 -7.46
CA GLY A 329 20.49 -3.51 -6.33
C GLY A 329 20.84 -2.41 -5.34
N ILE A 330 19.88 -2.01 -4.56
CA ILE A 330 19.98 -0.96 -3.55
C ILE A 330 20.20 -1.64 -2.19
N LEU A 331 21.42 -1.54 -1.64
CA LEU A 331 21.77 -2.12 -0.35
C LEU A 331 21.62 -1.10 0.77
N PRO A 332 20.61 -1.25 1.68
CA PRO A 332 20.42 -0.33 2.79
C PRO A 332 21.52 -0.43 3.85
N GLU A 333 21.87 0.70 4.48
CA GLU A 333 22.48 0.72 5.81
C GLU A 333 21.37 0.46 6.85
N PHE A 334 21.10 -0.82 7.14
CA PHE A 334 19.89 -1.23 7.88
C PHE A 334 19.73 -0.51 9.22
N GLU A 335 20.78 -0.42 10.04
CA GLU A 335 20.69 0.23 11.35
C GLU A 335 20.30 1.70 11.23
N LYS A 336 20.92 2.44 10.31
CA LYS A 336 20.62 3.84 10.06
C LYS A 336 19.19 4.00 9.56
N ASN A 337 18.74 3.14 8.66
CA ASN A 337 17.38 3.15 8.13
C ASN A 337 16.34 2.82 9.20
N ARG A 338 16.61 1.86 10.09
CA ARG A 338 15.73 1.54 11.23
C ARG A 338 15.54 2.73 12.17
N ILE A 339 16.63 3.42 12.51
CA ILE A 339 16.58 4.61 13.37
C ILE A 339 15.75 5.70 12.72
N LEU A 340 16.03 6.06 11.45
CA LEU A 340 15.31 7.11 10.74
C LEU A 340 13.82 6.76 10.56
N LEU A 341 13.52 5.52 10.22
CA LEU A 341 12.15 5.04 10.08
C LEU A 341 11.39 5.08 11.41
N ALA A 342 12.04 4.68 12.50
CA ALA A 342 11.45 4.76 13.83
C ALA A 342 11.14 6.20 14.26
N GLN A 343 11.99 7.16 13.91
CA GLN A 343 11.73 8.58 14.13
C GLN A 343 10.52 9.06 13.35
N ASP A 344 10.39 8.63 12.09
CA ASP A 344 9.28 9.01 11.24
C ASP A 344 7.95 8.38 11.66
N LEU A 345 7.93 7.12 12.03
CA LEU A 345 6.70 6.42 12.41
C LEU A 345 6.29 6.70 13.87
N TYR A 346 7.24 6.64 14.78
CA TYR A 346 6.95 6.64 16.22
C TYR A 346 7.22 7.98 16.90
N GLY A 347 7.85 8.94 16.21
CA GLY A 347 8.22 10.24 16.81
C GLY A 347 9.24 10.12 17.93
N LYS A 348 9.98 9.02 18.00
CA LYS A 348 10.99 8.80 19.02
C LYS A 348 12.30 9.44 18.57
N GLU A 349 12.74 10.49 19.27
CA GLU A 349 14.14 10.88 19.21
C GLU A 349 14.98 9.75 19.81
N SER A 350 16.03 9.36 19.11
CA SER A 350 16.96 8.28 19.47
C SER A 350 17.75 8.59 20.76
#